data_2a86eebeba7deb1c43686a4ff9b8cd55
#
_entry.id   2a86eebeba7deb1c43686a4ff9b8cd55
#
_cell.length_a   1.000
_cell.length_b   1.000
_cell.length_c   1.000
_cell.angle_alpha   90.00
_cell.angle_beta   90.00
_cell.angle_gamma   90.00
#
_symmetry.space_group_name_H-M   'P 1'
#
loop_
_entity.id
_entity.type
_entity.pdbx_description
1 polymer ?
#
loop_
_entity_poly.entity_id
_entity_poly.type
_entity_poly.pdbx_seq_one_letter_code
_entity_poly.pdbx_strand_id
1 'polypeptide(L)'
;IVLAISNSGESDEIIAIMPAIKNIGAYIIAMTGNINSRLAKASDLYINTHVEEEGCPINLAPMSSTTNALVMGDALAGCLMKLRNFSPQNFAMYHPGGSLGRKLLTRVGNLMKTGEALALCKADTSMEDIVILMSEKKLGVVCVMNDENNVLVGIITEGDIRRALSHKEEFFKLK
;
A
#
# COMPACT_ATOMS: atom_id res chain seq x y z
N ILE A 1 16.23 5.37 20.68
CA ILE A 1 16.24 6.78 20.27
C ILE A 1 14.82 7.35 20.43
N VAL A 2 14.70 8.55 20.98
CA VAL A 2 13.47 9.31 21.11
C VAL A 2 13.63 10.63 20.35
N LEU A 3 12.72 10.95 19.45
CA LEU A 3 12.62 12.27 18.83
C LEU A 3 11.53 13.07 19.56
N ALA A 4 11.94 14.11 20.28
CA ALA A 4 11.05 15.01 21.00
C ALA A 4 10.83 16.29 20.19
N ILE A 5 9.57 16.61 19.89
CA ILE A 5 9.20 17.74 19.01
C ILE A 5 8.45 18.77 19.83
N SER A 6 8.99 19.99 19.89
CA SER A 6 8.34 21.13 20.52
C SER A 6 8.91 22.42 19.93
N ASN A 7 8.10 23.24 19.28
CA ASN A 7 8.57 24.50 18.68
C ASN A 7 9.19 25.43 19.71
N SER A 8 8.54 25.67 20.85
CA SER A 8 9.11 26.47 21.93
C SER A 8 10.26 25.77 22.67
N GLY A 9 10.23 24.42 22.72
CA GLY A 9 11.10 23.60 23.56
C GLY A 9 10.87 23.75 25.06
N GLU A 10 9.73 24.35 25.44
CA GLU A 10 9.38 24.68 26.84
C GLU A 10 8.09 23.97 27.29
N SER A 11 7.58 22.98 26.55
CA SER A 11 6.38 22.22 26.90
C SER A 11 6.62 21.40 28.16
N ASP A 12 5.96 21.73 29.25
CA ASP A 12 6.17 21.10 30.55
C ASP A 12 5.91 19.59 30.55
N GLU A 13 4.93 19.12 29.77
CA GLU A 13 4.60 17.71 29.62
C GLU A 13 5.78 16.93 29.00
N ILE A 14 6.47 17.51 28.02
CA ILE A 14 7.63 16.90 27.40
C ILE A 14 8.83 16.93 28.36
N ILE A 15 9.06 18.08 28.98
CA ILE A 15 10.18 18.23 29.91
C ILE A 15 10.06 17.29 31.11
N ALA A 16 8.85 17.08 31.63
CA ALA A 16 8.61 16.22 32.80
C ALA A 16 9.00 14.74 32.55
N ILE A 17 8.89 14.24 31.32
CA ILE A 17 9.24 12.84 30.99
C ILE A 17 10.71 12.65 30.62
N MET A 18 11.47 13.71 30.37
CA MET A 18 12.89 13.64 29.92
C MET A 18 13.78 12.87 30.91
N PRO A 19 13.67 13.06 32.24
CA PRO A 19 14.50 12.29 33.18
C PRO A 19 14.24 10.77 33.09
N ALA A 20 12.97 10.36 32.92
CA ALA A 20 12.63 8.95 32.77
C ALA A 20 13.23 8.36 31.48
N ILE A 21 13.17 9.10 30.36
CA ILE A 21 13.75 8.69 29.08
C ILE A 21 15.27 8.53 29.22
N LYS A 22 15.95 9.46 29.90
CA LYS A 22 17.39 9.36 30.18
C LYS A 22 17.74 8.16 31.06
N ASN A 23 16.94 7.89 32.09
CA ASN A 23 17.18 6.78 33.01
C ASN A 23 17.12 5.40 32.31
N ILE A 24 16.31 5.25 31.27
CA ILE A 24 16.29 4.05 30.42
C ILE A 24 17.44 4.02 29.41
N GLY A 25 18.30 5.02 29.37
CA GLY A 25 19.44 5.08 28.47
C GLY A 25 19.09 5.37 27.00
N ALA A 26 17.91 5.92 26.71
CA ALA A 26 17.52 6.28 25.36
C ALA A 26 18.22 7.57 24.91
N TYR A 27 18.77 7.57 23.68
CA TYR A 27 19.32 8.76 23.04
C TYR A 27 18.19 9.71 22.64
N ILE A 28 18.28 10.98 23.00
CA ILE A 28 17.23 11.96 22.81
C ILE A 28 17.64 12.97 21.74
N ILE A 29 16.83 13.14 20.73
CA ILE A 29 16.97 14.16 19.71
C ILE A 29 15.84 15.16 19.90
N ALA A 30 16.14 16.45 20.15
CA ALA A 30 15.14 17.52 20.14
C ALA A 30 14.93 18.07 18.74
N MET A 31 13.70 18.25 18.32
CA MET A 31 13.35 19.09 17.16
C MET A 31 12.61 20.31 17.69
N THR A 32 13.26 21.48 17.64
CA THR A 32 12.76 22.69 18.27
C THR A 32 13.15 23.95 17.51
N GLY A 33 12.31 24.99 17.59
CA GLY A 33 12.62 26.31 17.06
C GLY A 33 13.49 27.16 18.01
N ASN A 34 13.76 26.68 19.23
CA ASN A 34 14.57 27.40 20.20
C ASN A 34 15.70 26.51 20.74
N ILE A 35 16.90 26.72 20.20
CA ILE A 35 18.11 25.97 20.59
C ILE A 35 18.58 26.23 22.04
N ASN A 36 18.09 27.29 22.67
CA ASN A 36 18.39 27.63 24.05
C ASN A 36 17.37 27.11 25.06
N SER A 37 16.32 26.40 24.58
CA SER A 37 15.24 25.87 25.39
C SER A 37 15.68 24.77 26.35
N ARG A 38 14.83 24.47 27.35
CA ARG A 38 15.02 23.34 28.28
C ARG A 38 15.11 22.01 27.54
N LEU A 39 14.28 21.84 26.50
CA LEU A 39 14.29 20.60 25.69
C LEU A 39 15.63 20.43 24.95
N ALA A 40 16.11 21.46 24.28
CA ALA A 40 17.39 21.38 23.55
C ALA A 40 18.55 21.08 24.50
N LYS A 41 18.62 21.76 25.65
CA LYS A 41 19.69 21.55 26.66
C LYS A 41 19.63 20.18 27.32
N ALA A 42 18.43 19.59 27.45
CA ALA A 42 18.24 18.28 28.04
C ALA A 42 18.46 17.14 27.05
N SER A 43 18.58 17.39 25.77
CA SER A 43 18.75 16.39 24.71
C SER A 43 20.19 16.13 24.35
N ASP A 44 20.49 14.97 23.74
CA ASP A 44 21.82 14.60 23.30
C ASP A 44 22.19 15.26 21.97
N LEU A 45 21.16 15.56 21.16
CA LEU A 45 21.27 16.27 19.90
C LEU A 45 20.04 17.15 19.70
N TYR A 46 20.17 18.26 18.98
CA TYR A 46 19.02 19.04 18.56
C TYR A 46 19.03 19.33 17.07
N ILE A 47 17.83 19.43 16.49
CA ILE A 47 17.58 19.88 15.12
C ILE A 47 16.83 21.19 15.23
N ASN A 48 17.43 22.25 14.66
CA ASN A 48 16.83 23.58 14.66
C ASN A 48 15.75 23.67 13.59
N THR A 49 14.51 23.89 14.01
CA THR A 49 13.35 24.14 13.15
C THR A 49 12.77 25.54 13.37
N HIS A 50 13.64 26.51 13.69
CA HIS A 50 13.24 27.90 13.91
C HIS A 50 12.52 28.47 12.68
N VAL A 51 11.50 29.25 12.92
CA VAL A 51 10.82 30.11 11.95
C VAL A 51 10.80 31.54 12.50
N GLU A 52 10.96 32.52 11.65
CA GLU A 52 10.98 33.94 12.06
C GLU A 52 9.60 34.39 12.51
N GLU A 53 8.55 33.95 11.80
CA GLU A 53 7.16 34.27 12.10
C GLU A 53 6.21 33.13 11.70
N GLU A 54 5.06 33.10 12.34
CA GLU A 54 3.99 32.19 11.97
C GLU A 54 3.17 32.77 10.80
N GLY A 55 2.71 31.90 9.90
CA GLY A 55 1.91 32.29 8.72
C GLY A 55 0.49 32.75 9.05
N CYS A 56 0.09 32.79 10.31
CA CYS A 56 -1.23 33.27 10.70
C CYS A 56 -1.27 34.79 10.79
N PRO A 57 -2.42 35.45 10.50
CA PRO A 57 -2.53 36.92 10.46
C PRO A 57 -2.14 37.65 11.75
N ILE A 58 -2.15 36.93 12.88
CA ILE A 58 -1.82 37.50 14.20
C ILE A 58 -0.48 36.96 14.75
N ASN A 59 0.27 36.22 13.93
CA ASN A 59 1.57 35.63 14.28
C ASN A 59 1.57 34.81 15.60
N LEU A 60 0.48 34.09 15.89
CA LEU A 60 0.33 33.30 17.12
C LEU A 60 0.00 31.82 16.85
N ALA A 61 -0.89 31.55 15.90
CA ALA A 61 -1.28 30.17 15.60
C ALA A 61 -0.16 29.45 14.85
N PRO A 62 0.26 28.25 15.29
CA PRO A 62 1.34 27.52 14.67
C PRO A 62 0.94 27.06 13.25
N MET A 63 1.59 27.62 12.25
CA MET A 63 1.45 27.32 10.82
C MET A 63 2.81 27.08 10.16
N SER A 64 3.70 28.09 10.18
CA SER A 64 5.05 27.94 9.63
C SER A 64 5.87 26.93 10.43
N SER A 65 5.80 26.98 11.75
CA SER A 65 6.52 26.08 12.64
C SER A 65 6.08 24.62 12.48
N THR A 66 4.76 24.36 12.37
CA THR A 66 4.24 23.00 12.16
C THR A 66 4.62 22.47 10.79
N THR A 67 4.53 23.29 9.75
CA THR A 67 4.95 22.91 8.40
C THR A 67 6.45 22.60 8.36
N ASN A 68 7.29 23.44 8.99
CA ASN A 68 8.73 23.21 9.03
C ASN A 68 9.07 21.92 9.78
N ALA A 69 8.41 21.64 10.90
CA ALA A 69 8.59 20.39 11.64
C ALA A 69 8.18 19.15 10.80
N LEU A 70 7.09 19.24 10.03
CA LEU A 70 6.63 18.18 9.13
C LEU A 70 7.67 17.92 8.03
N VAL A 71 8.10 18.96 7.32
CA VAL A 71 9.10 18.84 6.25
C VAL A 71 10.42 18.25 6.77
N MET A 72 10.86 18.69 7.95
CA MET A 72 12.06 18.13 8.58
C MET A 72 11.88 16.66 8.94
N GLY A 73 10.71 16.27 9.44
CA GLY A 73 10.36 14.87 9.71
C GLY A 73 10.42 14.01 8.44
N ASP A 74 9.84 14.49 7.35
CA ASP A 74 9.87 13.81 6.04
C ASP A 74 11.30 13.68 5.49
N ALA A 75 12.11 14.73 5.64
CA ALA A 75 13.52 14.69 5.25
C ALA A 75 14.30 13.63 6.04
N LEU A 76 14.11 13.56 7.36
CA LEU A 76 14.71 12.52 8.20
C LEU A 76 14.24 11.12 7.79
N ALA A 77 12.95 10.94 7.55
CA ALA A 77 12.40 9.67 7.08
C ALA A 77 13.00 9.26 5.74
N GLY A 78 13.10 10.19 4.78
CA GLY A 78 13.71 9.95 3.47
C GLY A 78 15.18 9.56 3.58
N CYS A 79 15.96 10.24 4.43
CA CYS A 79 17.36 9.89 4.72
C CYS A 79 17.48 8.48 5.32
N LEU A 80 16.63 8.14 6.29
CA LEU A 80 16.61 6.82 6.92
C LEU A 80 16.23 5.71 5.95
N MET A 81 15.24 5.96 5.08
CA MET A 81 14.86 5.03 4.01
C MET A 81 16.05 4.74 3.09
N LYS A 82 16.78 5.77 2.68
CA LYS A 82 17.97 5.61 1.84
C LYS A 82 19.09 4.84 2.56
N LEU A 83 19.39 5.19 3.80
CA LEU A 83 20.43 4.53 4.60
C LEU A 83 20.13 3.05 4.87
N ARG A 84 18.84 2.69 4.99
CA ARG A 84 18.41 1.32 5.24
C ARG A 84 18.09 0.53 3.97
N ASN A 85 18.32 1.08 2.78
CA ASN A 85 17.93 0.49 1.50
C ASN A 85 16.45 0.05 1.50
N PHE A 86 15.58 0.90 2.07
CA PHE A 86 14.16 0.59 2.20
C PHE A 86 13.50 0.49 0.83
N SER A 87 13.00 -0.69 0.52
CA SER A 87 12.47 -1.04 -0.81
C SER A 87 10.94 -0.93 -0.86
N PRO A 88 10.35 -0.88 -2.08
CA PRO A 88 8.89 -1.00 -2.24
C PRO A 88 8.31 -2.26 -1.59
N GLN A 89 9.05 -3.37 -1.59
CA GLN A 89 8.66 -4.61 -0.93
C GLN A 89 8.58 -4.45 0.59
N ASN A 90 9.56 -3.75 1.19
CA ASN A 90 9.50 -3.41 2.62
C ASN A 90 8.28 -2.55 2.93
N PHE A 91 7.98 -1.53 2.09
CA PHE A 91 6.79 -0.71 2.25
C PHE A 91 5.51 -1.55 2.21
N ALA A 92 5.39 -2.46 1.24
CA ALA A 92 4.24 -3.32 1.09
C ALA A 92 4.01 -4.24 2.31
N MET A 93 5.08 -4.72 2.96
CA MET A 93 5.00 -5.53 4.18
C MET A 93 4.35 -4.77 5.35
N TYR A 94 4.63 -3.47 5.47
CA TYR A 94 4.03 -2.63 6.53
C TYR A 94 2.63 -2.11 6.17
N HIS A 95 2.28 -2.10 4.87
CA HIS A 95 0.99 -1.61 4.37
C HIS A 95 0.29 -2.63 3.45
N PRO A 96 0.05 -3.88 3.89
CA PRO A 96 -0.44 -4.96 3.02
C PRO A 96 -1.84 -4.71 2.47
N GLY A 97 -2.71 -4.03 3.22
CA GLY A 97 -4.08 -3.74 2.82
C GLY A 97 -4.26 -2.56 1.86
N GLY A 98 -3.24 -1.72 1.68
CA GLY A 98 -3.27 -0.59 0.76
C GLY A 98 -3.24 -1.01 -0.72
N SER A 99 -3.64 -0.11 -1.62
CA SER A 99 -3.60 -0.37 -3.08
C SER A 99 -2.20 -0.75 -3.57
N LEU A 100 -1.17 -0.08 -3.07
CA LEU A 100 0.23 -0.37 -3.40
C LEU A 100 0.69 -1.71 -2.79
N GLY A 101 0.32 -2.01 -1.53
CA GLY A 101 0.63 -3.28 -0.88
C GLY A 101 0.03 -4.46 -1.63
N ARG A 102 -1.25 -4.39 -1.98
CA ARG A 102 -1.92 -5.40 -2.82
C ARG A 102 -1.22 -5.58 -4.16
N LYS A 103 -0.89 -4.47 -4.87
CA LYS A 103 -0.22 -4.54 -6.16
C LYS A 103 1.16 -5.23 -6.09
N LEU A 104 1.91 -5.00 -5.02
CA LEU A 104 3.28 -5.53 -4.86
C LEU A 104 3.32 -6.95 -4.28
N LEU A 105 2.33 -7.32 -3.45
CA LEU A 105 2.32 -8.61 -2.73
C LEU A 105 1.43 -9.66 -3.39
N THR A 106 0.45 -9.25 -4.21
CA THR A 106 -0.46 -10.19 -4.85
C THR A 106 0.25 -10.93 -5.99
N ARG A 107 0.19 -12.23 -5.94
CA ARG A 107 0.68 -13.14 -6.99
C ARG A 107 -0.51 -13.77 -7.71
N VAL A 108 -0.30 -14.27 -8.93
CA VAL A 108 -1.32 -15.01 -9.68
C VAL A 108 -1.90 -16.13 -8.84
N GLY A 109 -1.06 -16.91 -8.15
CA GLY A 109 -1.49 -17.99 -7.26
C GLY A 109 -2.42 -17.57 -6.12
N ASN A 110 -2.42 -16.29 -5.72
CA ASN A 110 -3.34 -15.77 -4.69
C ASN A 110 -4.75 -15.44 -5.24
N LEU A 111 -4.87 -15.27 -6.56
CA LEU A 111 -6.10 -14.85 -7.23
C LEU A 111 -6.69 -15.93 -8.13
N MET A 112 -5.84 -16.82 -8.67
CA MET A 112 -6.28 -17.87 -9.59
C MET A 112 -7.31 -18.77 -8.95
N LYS A 113 -8.28 -19.20 -9.74
CA LYS A 113 -9.19 -20.29 -9.39
C LYS A 113 -8.51 -21.63 -9.66
N THR A 114 -8.87 -22.65 -8.91
CA THR A 114 -8.29 -24.00 -9.03
C THR A 114 -9.36 -25.06 -8.85
N GLY A 115 -9.09 -26.28 -9.30
CA GLY A 115 -9.97 -27.43 -9.12
C GLY A 115 -11.37 -27.18 -9.69
N GLU A 116 -12.39 -27.52 -8.90
CA GLU A 116 -13.81 -27.40 -9.27
C GLU A 116 -14.28 -25.96 -9.54
N ALA A 117 -13.52 -24.96 -9.10
CA ALA A 117 -13.86 -23.57 -9.39
C ALA A 117 -13.51 -23.13 -10.82
N LEU A 118 -12.79 -23.95 -11.57
CA LEU A 118 -12.48 -23.70 -12.98
C LEU A 118 -13.66 -24.07 -13.87
N ALA A 119 -13.86 -23.28 -14.94
CA ALA A 119 -14.76 -23.60 -16.03
C ALA A 119 -13.96 -24.35 -17.10
N LEU A 120 -14.06 -25.66 -17.11
CA LEU A 120 -13.33 -26.54 -18.04
C LEU A 120 -14.31 -27.27 -18.93
N CYS A 121 -14.06 -27.31 -20.22
CA CYS A 121 -14.80 -28.10 -21.19
C CYS A 121 -13.86 -28.85 -22.12
N LYS A 122 -14.39 -29.75 -22.93
CA LYS A 122 -13.71 -30.47 -23.99
C LYS A 122 -13.92 -29.78 -25.34
N ALA A 123 -13.12 -30.15 -26.33
CA ALA A 123 -13.21 -29.55 -27.66
C ALA A 123 -14.55 -29.86 -28.39
N ASP A 124 -15.21 -30.95 -28.02
CA ASP A 124 -16.48 -31.39 -28.58
C ASP A 124 -17.72 -30.98 -27.75
N THR A 125 -17.53 -30.22 -26.67
CA THR A 125 -18.62 -29.72 -25.80
C THR A 125 -19.53 -28.76 -26.61
N SER A 126 -20.85 -28.94 -26.45
CA SER A 126 -21.80 -28.11 -27.15
C SER A 126 -21.76 -26.65 -26.68
N MET A 127 -22.08 -25.70 -27.56
CA MET A 127 -22.11 -24.28 -27.23
C MET A 127 -23.16 -23.99 -26.13
N GLU A 128 -24.25 -24.74 -26.08
CA GLU A 128 -25.27 -24.64 -25.02
C GLU A 128 -24.68 -24.96 -23.66
N ASP A 129 -23.98 -26.08 -23.52
CA ASP A 129 -23.31 -26.49 -22.28
C ASP A 129 -22.21 -25.50 -21.85
N ILE A 130 -21.50 -24.93 -22.81
CA ILE A 130 -20.48 -23.89 -22.56
C ILE A 130 -21.12 -22.64 -21.96
N VAL A 131 -22.26 -22.18 -22.48
CA VAL A 131 -22.98 -21.02 -21.93
C VAL A 131 -23.47 -21.29 -20.51
N ILE A 132 -24.01 -22.47 -20.27
CA ILE A 132 -24.47 -22.89 -18.93
C ILE A 132 -23.26 -22.89 -17.95
N LEU A 133 -22.18 -23.57 -18.33
CA LEU A 133 -20.96 -23.66 -17.52
C LEU A 133 -20.38 -22.28 -17.20
N MET A 134 -20.32 -21.38 -18.18
CA MET A 134 -19.85 -20.02 -18.00
C MET A 134 -20.70 -19.24 -17.01
N SER A 135 -22.03 -19.40 -17.07
CA SER A 135 -22.97 -18.78 -16.15
C SER A 135 -22.84 -19.31 -14.72
N GLU A 136 -22.67 -20.60 -14.56
CA GLU A 136 -22.51 -21.25 -13.24
C GLU A 136 -21.20 -20.85 -12.57
N LYS A 137 -20.06 -20.89 -13.31
CA LYS A 137 -18.74 -20.57 -12.77
C LYS A 137 -18.49 -19.08 -12.62
N LYS A 138 -19.22 -18.21 -13.31
CA LYS A 138 -19.13 -16.73 -13.25
C LYS A 138 -17.71 -16.18 -13.47
N LEU A 139 -16.94 -16.84 -14.33
CA LEU A 139 -15.56 -16.44 -14.62
C LEU A 139 -15.45 -15.61 -15.90
N GLY A 140 -16.52 -15.55 -16.72
CA GLY A 140 -16.50 -14.87 -18.02
C GLY A 140 -15.62 -15.57 -19.06
N VAL A 141 -15.10 -16.76 -18.75
CA VAL A 141 -14.21 -17.56 -19.61
C VAL A 141 -14.39 -19.03 -19.31
N VAL A 142 -14.31 -19.88 -20.36
CA VAL A 142 -14.22 -21.34 -20.26
C VAL A 142 -12.93 -21.78 -20.93
N CYS A 143 -12.20 -22.66 -20.26
CA CYS A 143 -10.96 -23.24 -20.76
C CYS A 143 -11.28 -24.56 -21.50
N VAL A 144 -10.82 -24.68 -22.75
CA VAL A 144 -10.97 -25.89 -23.56
C VAL A 144 -9.76 -26.78 -23.35
N MET A 145 -10.02 -28.01 -22.91
CA MET A 145 -8.99 -29.00 -22.57
C MET A 145 -8.93 -30.11 -23.61
N ASN A 146 -7.73 -30.61 -23.88
CA ASN A 146 -7.55 -31.83 -24.66
C ASN A 146 -7.84 -33.04 -23.80
N ASP A 147 -8.59 -34.01 -24.33
CA ASP A 147 -9.01 -35.22 -23.62
C ASP A 147 -7.88 -36.19 -23.29
N GLU A 148 -6.86 -36.26 -24.16
CA GLU A 148 -5.81 -37.27 -24.04
C GLU A 148 -4.74 -36.92 -22.99
N ASN A 149 -4.41 -35.65 -22.85
CA ASN A 149 -3.26 -35.21 -22.05
C ASN A 149 -3.58 -34.08 -21.04
N ASN A 150 -4.85 -33.70 -20.93
CA ASN A 150 -5.33 -32.67 -20.01
C ASN A 150 -4.63 -31.29 -20.19
N VAL A 151 -4.23 -30.97 -21.43
CA VAL A 151 -3.56 -29.72 -21.78
C VAL A 151 -4.59 -28.68 -22.24
N LEU A 152 -4.40 -27.41 -21.86
CA LEU A 152 -5.18 -26.30 -22.34
C LEU A 152 -4.92 -26.09 -23.84
N VAL A 153 -5.95 -26.20 -24.66
CA VAL A 153 -5.88 -26.03 -26.14
C VAL A 153 -6.57 -24.77 -26.61
N GLY A 154 -7.42 -24.15 -25.78
CA GLY A 154 -8.10 -22.93 -26.15
C GLY A 154 -8.86 -22.31 -24.98
N ILE A 155 -9.39 -21.12 -25.21
CA ILE A 155 -10.31 -20.43 -24.28
C ILE A 155 -11.49 -19.87 -25.07
N ILE A 156 -12.67 -19.84 -24.44
CA ILE A 156 -13.88 -19.21 -24.95
C ILE A 156 -14.29 -18.14 -23.95
N THR A 157 -14.43 -16.91 -24.40
CA THR A 157 -14.82 -15.78 -23.54
C THR A 157 -16.29 -15.37 -23.79
N GLU A 158 -16.88 -14.61 -22.87
CA GLU A 158 -18.20 -13.98 -23.10
C GLU A 158 -18.25 -13.16 -24.39
N GLY A 159 -17.11 -12.52 -24.76
CA GLY A 159 -16.98 -11.78 -26.00
C GLY A 159 -17.10 -12.67 -27.24
N ASP A 160 -16.54 -13.88 -27.18
CA ASP A 160 -16.62 -14.87 -28.28
C ASP A 160 -18.08 -15.36 -28.44
N ILE A 161 -18.72 -15.71 -27.33
CA ILE A 161 -20.16 -16.10 -27.33
C ILE A 161 -21.01 -15.00 -27.91
N ARG A 162 -20.81 -13.75 -27.48
CA ARG A 162 -21.60 -12.60 -27.95
C ARG A 162 -21.41 -12.37 -29.45
N ARG A 163 -20.20 -12.55 -29.98
CA ARG A 163 -19.91 -12.47 -31.42
C ARG A 163 -20.56 -13.62 -32.18
N ALA A 164 -20.48 -14.84 -31.66
CA ALA A 164 -21.06 -16.01 -32.29
C ALA A 164 -22.60 -15.95 -32.35
N LEU A 165 -23.26 -15.37 -31.33
CA LEU A 165 -24.71 -15.16 -31.30
C LEU A 165 -25.23 -14.23 -32.42
N SER A 166 -24.37 -13.43 -33.06
CA SER A 166 -24.78 -12.64 -34.22
C SER A 166 -25.17 -13.52 -35.44
N HIS A 167 -24.72 -14.78 -35.45
CA HIS A 167 -25.05 -15.80 -36.46
C HIS A 167 -26.08 -16.79 -35.89
N LYS A 168 -27.27 -16.30 -35.53
CA LYS A 168 -28.29 -16.96 -34.72
C LYS A 168 -28.65 -18.40 -35.09
N GLU A 169 -28.74 -18.73 -36.39
CA GLU A 169 -29.15 -20.05 -36.86
C GLU A 169 -28.08 -21.14 -36.75
N GLU A 170 -26.81 -20.76 -36.66
CA GLU A 170 -25.68 -21.67 -36.60
C GLU A 170 -25.10 -21.84 -35.18
N PHE A 171 -25.38 -20.88 -34.29
CA PHE A 171 -24.78 -20.84 -32.94
C PHE A 171 -24.91 -22.15 -32.16
N PHE A 172 -26.13 -22.71 -32.10
CA PHE A 172 -26.37 -23.95 -31.36
C PHE A 172 -25.90 -25.24 -32.08
N LYS A 173 -25.41 -25.11 -33.31
CA LYS A 173 -24.79 -26.20 -34.09
C LYS A 173 -23.28 -26.25 -33.89
N LEU A 174 -22.70 -25.20 -33.31
CA LEU A 174 -21.25 -25.15 -33.04
C LEU A 174 -20.90 -26.12 -31.89
N LYS A 175 -19.79 -26.80 -32.10
CA LYS A 175 -19.13 -27.64 -31.09
C LYS A 175 -17.74 -27.12 -30.83
#